data_de3fab6697a66a35bbfc856718ec18be
#
_entry.id   de3fab6697a66a35bbfc856718ec18be
#
_cell.length_a   1.000
_cell.length_b   1.000
_cell.length_c   1.000
_cell.angle_alpha   90.00
_cell.angle_beta   90.00
_cell.angle_gamma   90.00
#
_symmetry.space_group_name_H-M   'P 1'
#
loop_
_entity.id
_entity.type
_entity.pdbx_description
1 polymer ?
#
loop_
_entity_poly.entity_id
_entity_poly.type
_entity_poly.pdbx_seq_one_letter_code
_entity_poly.pdbx_strand_id
1 'polypeptide(L)'
;EAVISILPEIPEPDPSRPFHRNIRIEDNHFCSADYPILFATSVDGLTFSGNTIERSYDFRPWHPRKAGITVDACRNVTISGNEFIGEVLGRTVSVENMHRREVKIAPGSPYKVVWNKEAARPKLQK
;
A
#
# COMPACT_ATOMS: atom_id res chain seq x y z
N GLU A 1 -7.87 8.45 -4.10
CA GLU A 1 -6.61 8.89 -3.50
C GLU A 1 -6.46 8.38 -2.10
N ALA A 2 -5.29 8.58 -1.54
CA ALA A 2 -4.93 8.15 -0.21
C ALA A 2 -4.36 9.32 0.56
N VAL A 3 -4.07 9.11 1.84
CA VAL A 3 -3.39 10.14 2.62
C VAL A 3 -2.02 10.44 2.02
N ILE A 4 -1.32 9.39 1.60
CA ILE A 4 -0.05 9.53 0.88
C ILE A 4 -0.19 8.82 -0.45
N SER A 5 0.10 9.53 -1.54
CA SER A 5 0.05 8.96 -2.88
C SER A 5 1.38 9.19 -3.57
N ILE A 6 1.98 8.11 -4.05
CA ILE A 6 3.22 8.15 -4.82
C ILE A 6 2.86 7.67 -6.21
N LEU A 7 2.61 8.61 -7.10
CA LEU A 7 2.04 8.32 -8.42
C LEU A 7 2.88 9.03 -9.48
N PRO A 8 3.92 8.37 -9.98
CA PRO A 8 4.68 8.96 -11.08
C PRO A 8 3.80 9.03 -12.31
N GLU A 9 3.93 10.10 -13.05
CA GLU A 9 3.14 10.27 -14.26
C GLU A 9 3.78 9.53 -15.40
N ILE A 10 3.60 8.21 -15.40
CA ILE A 10 4.08 7.35 -16.45
C ILE A 10 2.93 6.48 -16.93
N PRO A 11 2.86 6.22 -18.25
CA PRO A 11 1.68 5.53 -18.78
C PRO A 11 1.58 4.08 -18.34
N GLU A 12 2.70 3.39 -18.17
CA GLU A 12 2.69 1.97 -17.88
C GLU A 12 3.75 1.64 -16.85
N PRO A 13 3.39 1.65 -15.56
CA PRO A 13 4.35 1.25 -14.52
C PRO A 13 4.85 -0.17 -14.74
N ASP A 14 6.17 -0.34 -14.69
CA ASP A 14 6.84 -1.60 -14.94
C ASP A 14 7.70 -1.93 -13.73
N PRO A 15 7.46 -3.05 -13.03
CA PRO A 15 8.24 -3.37 -11.84
C PRO A 15 9.71 -3.61 -12.12
N SER A 16 10.08 -3.90 -13.36
CA SER A 16 11.50 -4.08 -13.69
C SER A 16 12.22 -2.75 -13.89
N ARG A 17 11.49 -1.65 -13.93
CA ARG A 17 12.07 -0.32 -14.15
C ARG A 17 11.42 0.68 -13.20
N PRO A 18 11.73 0.59 -11.91
CA PRO A 18 11.09 1.43 -10.92
C PRO A 18 11.47 2.90 -11.09
N PHE A 19 10.50 3.76 -10.88
CA PHE A 19 10.67 5.19 -11.01
C PHE A 19 11.25 5.81 -9.75
N HIS A 20 10.88 5.25 -8.59
CA HIS A 20 11.33 5.74 -7.28
C HIS A 20 12.07 4.64 -6.54
N ARG A 21 12.93 5.03 -5.59
CA ARG A 21 13.66 4.06 -4.77
C ARG A 21 13.73 4.52 -3.33
N ASN A 22 13.75 3.56 -2.44
CA ASN A 22 14.11 3.75 -1.02
C ASN A 22 13.25 4.80 -0.33
N ILE A 23 11.95 4.57 -0.36
CA ILE A 23 10.98 5.43 0.33
C ILE A 23 10.60 4.79 1.64
N ARG A 24 10.71 5.55 2.73
CA ARG A 24 10.34 5.08 4.05
C ARG A 24 9.22 5.94 4.61
N ILE A 25 8.22 5.28 5.15
CA ILE A 25 7.09 5.91 5.84
C ILE A 25 7.03 5.24 7.19
N GLU A 26 7.61 5.87 8.20
CA GLU A 26 7.84 5.22 9.48
C GLU A 26 7.41 6.11 10.64
N ASP A 27 6.86 5.48 11.67
CA ASP A 27 6.56 6.13 12.95
C ASP A 27 5.61 7.32 12.81
N ASN A 28 4.63 7.20 11.94
CA ASN A 28 3.62 8.22 11.75
C ASN A 28 2.33 7.82 12.44
N HIS A 29 1.52 8.81 12.75
CA HIS A 29 0.18 8.58 13.25
C HIS A 29 -0.79 9.13 12.22
N PHE A 30 -1.55 8.24 11.60
CA PHE A 30 -2.56 8.60 10.62
C PHE A 30 -3.92 8.56 11.26
N CYS A 31 -4.65 9.65 11.17
CA CYS A 31 -6.03 9.71 11.64
C CYS A 31 -6.90 10.00 10.42
N SER A 32 -7.65 9.00 9.97
CA SER A 32 -8.35 9.11 8.71
C SER A 32 -9.77 8.57 8.82
N ALA A 33 -10.69 9.23 8.14
CA ALA A 33 -12.08 8.79 8.07
C ALA A 33 -12.28 7.78 6.95
N ASP A 34 -11.32 7.62 6.05
CA ASP A 34 -11.49 6.75 4.89
C ASP A 34 -10.50 5.59 4.93
N TYR A 35 -10.67 4.64 3.99
CA TYR A 35 -9.90 3.41 3.94
C TYR A 35 -8.44 3.62 3.53
N PRO A 36 -8.14 4.32 2.42
CA PRO A 36 -6.78 4.32 1.89
C PRO A 36 -5.86 5.25 2.67
N ILE A 37 -4.74 4.70 3.10
CA ILE A 37 -3.67 5.46 3.73
C ILE A 37 -2.54 5.69 2.73
N LEU A 38 -2.15 4.64 1.98
CA LEU A 38 -1.01 4.71 1.09
C LEU A 38 -1.36 4.12 -0.27
N PHE A 39 -1.02 4.87 -1.30
CA PHE A 39 -1.10 4.39 -2.67
C PHE A 39 0.28 4.62 -3.28
N ALA A 40 1.01 3.55 -3.58
CA ALA A 40 2.38 3.67 -4.07
C ALA A 40 2.56 2.94 -5.38
N THR A 41 3.08 3.64 -6.37
CA THR A 41 3.32 3.09 -7.70
C THR A 41 4.79 3.24 -8.06
N SER A 42 5.38 2.17 -8.56
CA SER A 42 6.73 2.17 -9.15
C SER A 42 7.82 2.56 -8.15
N VAL A 43 7.85 1.88 -7.02
CA VAL A 43 8.86 2.11 -5.98
C VAL A 43 9.62 0.81 -5.75
N ASP A 44 10.94 0.89 -5.76
CA ASP A 44 11.81 -0.20 -5.35
C ASP A 44 12.37 0.12 -3.97
N GLY A 45 11.95 -0.66 -2.97
CA GLY A 45 12.37 -0.40 -1.59
C GLY A 45 11.41 0.56 -0.90
N LEU A 46 10.23 0.06 -0.58
CA LEU A 46 9.21 0.82 0.15
C LEU A 46 9.06 0.20 1.54
N THR A 47 9.24 1.01 2.57
CA THR A 47 9.08 0.55 3.95
C THR A 47 7.95 1.34 4.61
N PHE A 48 6.97 0.62 5.12
CA PHE A 48 5.86 1.21 5.87
C PHE A 48 5.82 0.52 7.23
N SER A 49 6.41 1.17 8.24
CA SER A 49 6.60 0.51 9.52
C SER A 49 6.43 1.44 10.71
N GLY A 50 6.02 0.86 11.84
CA GLY A 50 5.88 1.59 13.08
C GLY A 50 4.81 2.66 13.05
N ASN A 51 3.89 2.60 12.09
CA ASN A 51 2.85 3.60 11.97
C ASN A 51 1.63 3.21 12.79
N THR A 52 0.90 4.20 13.26
CA THR A 52 -0.36 4.00 13.94
C THR A 52 -1.46 4.54 13.05
N ILE A 53 -2.48 3.75 12.82
CA ILE A 53 -3.62 4.13 12.00
C ILE A 53 -4.84 4.18 12.90
N GLU A 54 -5.41 5.37 13.03
CA GLU A 54 -6.57 5.60 13.87
C GLU A 54 -7.72 6.09 13.02
N ARG A 55 -8.91 5.57 13.30
CA ARG A 55 -10.07 6.00 12.55
C ARG A 55 -10.63 7.30 13.11
N SER A 56 -10.86 8.25 12.21
CA SER A 56 -11.64 9.45 12.53
C SER A 56 -13.09 9.16 12.23
N TYR A 57 -13.99 9.54 13.15
CA TYR A 57 -15.43 9.36 12.96
C TYR A 57 -16.12 10.64 12.51
N ASP A 58 -15.33 11.65 12.14
CA ASP A 58 -15.89 12.94 11.74
C ASP A 58 -16.65 12.87 10.42
N PHE A 59 -16.24 11.92 9.55
CA PHE A 59 -16.88 11.75 8.25
C PHE A 59 -17.08 10.27 7.97
N ARG A 60 -18.02 9.98 7.08
CA ARG A 60 -18.21 8.61 6.62
C ARG A 60 -17.16 8.24 5.60
N PRO A 61 -16.67 7.00 5.61
CA PRO A 61 -15.83 6.51 4.51
C PRO A 61 -16.64 6.46 3.23
N TRP A 62 -16.07 6.96 2.15
CA TRP A 62 -16.78 6.96 0.87
C TRP A 62 -15.91 6.56 -0.31
N HIS A 63 -14.61 6.43 -0.11
CA HIS A 63 -13.72 6.09 -1.20
C HIS A 63 -14.05 4.70 -1.74
N PRO A 64 -14.07 4.52 -3.07
CA PRO A 64 -14.40 3.21 -3.65
C PRO A 64 -13.38 2.13 -3.33
N ARG A 65 -12.12 2.47 -3.12
CA ARG A 65 -11.12 1.49 -2.73
C ARG A 65 -11.22 1.22 -1.26
N LYS A 66 -11.18 -0.07 -0.92
CA LYS A 66 -11.28 -0.51 0.48
C LYS A 66 -9.93 -0.87 1.08
N ALA A 67 -8.89 -1.02 0.26
CA ALA A 67 -7.57 -1.35 0.77
C ALA A 67 -6.94 -0.15 1.46
N GLY A 68 -6.27 -0.40 2.59
CA GLY A 68 -5.55 0.65 3.30
C GLY A 68 -4.25 1.00 2.61
N ILE A 69 -3.62 -0.01 2.01
CA ILE A 69 -2.36 0.17 1.27
C ILE A 69 -2.55 -0.47 -0.09
N THR A 70 -2.21 0.25 -1.14
CA THR A 70 -2.16 -0.29 -2.49
C THR A 70 -0.75 -0.09 -3.02
N VAL A 71 -0.12 -1.18 -3.47
CA VAL A 71 1.19 -1.12 -4.11
C VAL A 71 1.05 -1.64 -5.53
N ASP A 72 1.54 -0.86 -6.48
CA ASP A 72 1.40 -1.13 -7.89
C ASP A 72 2.77 -1.05 -8.55
N ALA A 73 3.18 -2.14 -9.20
CA ALA A 73 4.47 -2.22 -9.89
C ALA A 73 5.66 -1.85 -8.99
N CYS A 74 5.59 -2.26 -7.73
CA CYS A 74 6.63 -2.01 -6.74
C CYS A 74 7.49 -3.26 -6.54
N ARG A 75 8.63 -3.09 -5.87
CA ARG A 75 9.52 -4.18 -5.49
C ARG A 75 10.02 -3.93 -4.08
N ASN A 76 10.35 -4.99 -3.37
CA ASN A 76 10.96 -4.92 -2.04
C ASN A 76 10.16 -4.05 -1.08
N VAL A 77 8.90 -4.41 -0.91
CA VAL A 77 7.99 -3.71 0.00
C VAL A 77 7.99 -4.41 1.35
N THR A 78 8.20 -3.65 2.41
CA THR A 78 8.19 -4.19 3.79
C THR A 78 7.15 -3.43 4.61
N ILE A 79 6.28 -4.19 5.27
CA ILE A 79 5.24 -3.63 6.14
C ILE A 79 5.38 -4.32 7.48
N SER A 80 5.71 -3.55 8.53
CA SER A 80 5.97 -4.14 9.83
C SER A 80 5.69 -3.16 10.97
N GLY A 81 5.29 -3.72 12.10
CA GLY A 81 5.18 -2.96 13.35
C GLY A 81 4.11 -1.89 13.35
N ASN A 82 3.10 -2.00 12.50
CA ASN A 82 2.02 -1.02 12.47
C ASN A 82 0.89 -1.44 13.41
N GLU A 83 0.15 -0.46 13.92
CA GLU A 83 -0.96 -0.69 14.83
C GLU A 83 -2.20 0.03 14.35
N PHE A 84 -3.36 -0.56 14.65
CA PHE A 84 -4.63 0.09 14.43
C PHE A 84 -5.26 0.45 15.78
N ILE A 85 -5.81 1.66 15.86
CA ILE A 85 -6.56 2.11 17.04
C ILE A 85 -8.01 2.26 16.63
N GLY A 86 -8.90 1.58 17.36
CA GLY A 86 -10.33 1.61 17.09
C GLY A 86 -10.70 0.68 15.96
N GLU A 87 -11.89 0.88 15.43
CA GLU A 87 -12.38 0.06 14.33
C GLU A 87 -11.85 0.61 13.02
N VAL A 88 -10.64 0.29 12.71
CA VAL A 88 -10.03 0.79 11.50
C VAL A 88 -10.43 -0.09 10.32
N LEU A 89 -10.86 0.56 9.26
CA LEU A 89 -11.12 -0.08 7.99
C LEU A 89 -9.83 -0.08 7.18
N GLY A 90 -9.83 -0.80 6.06
CA GLY A 90 -8.66 -0.78 5.19
C GLY A 90 -7.51 -1.59 5.73
N ARG A 91 -7.80 -2.81 6.22
CA ARG A 91 -6.77 -3.69 6.76
C ARG A 91 -6.08 -4.53 5.70
N THR A 92 -6.31 -4.25 4.43
CA THR A 92 -5.72 -5.04 3.36
C THR A 92 -4.66 -4.26 2.63
N VAL A 93 -3.68 -5.00 2.12
CA VAL A 93 -2.67 -4.51 1.19
C VAL A 93 -3.02 -5.10 -0.16
N SER A 94 -3.42 -4.25 -1.08
CA SER A 94 -3.72 -4.67 -2.45
C SER A 94 -2.44 -4.63 -3.26
N VAL A 95 -2.09 -5.76 -3.86
CA VAL A 95 -0.86 -5.91 -4.65
C VAL A 95 -1.25 -6.00 -6.11
N GLU A 96 -0.80 -5.04 -6.92
CA GLU A 96 -1.20 -4.92 -8.31
C GLU A 96 0.03 -4.88 -9.21
N ASN A 97 -0.04 -5.56 -10.34
CA ASN A 97 0.97 -5.50 -11.38
C ASN A 97 2.38 -5.84 -10.88
N MET A 98 2.46 -6.80 -9.97
CA MET A 98 3.73 -7.26 -9.40
C MET A 98 3.48 -8.58 -8.68
N HIS A 99 4.55 -9.28 -8.28
CA HIS A 99 4.39 -10.50 -7.51
C HIS A 99 4.11 -10.18 -6.05
N ARG A 100 3.16 -10.92 -5.47
CA ARG A 100 2.83 -10.71 -4.06
C ARG A 100 4.02 -11.01 -3.14
N ARG A 101 4.96 -11.85 -3.59
CA ARG A 101 6.15 -12.17 -2.80
C ARG A 101 7.07 -10.98 -2.61
N GLU A 102 6.89 -9.92 -3.40
CA GLU A 102 7.64 -8.69 -3.22
C GLU A 102 7.14 -7.87 -2.03
N VAL A 103 6.05 -8.29 -1.42
CA VAL A 103 5.51 -7.62 -0.24
C VAL A 103 5.73 -8.53 0.96
N LYS A 104 6.57 -8.08 1.90
CA LYS A 104 6.86 -8.82 3.11
C LYS A 104 6.16 -8.17 4.28
N ILE A 105 5.33 -8.95 4.95
CA ILE A 105 4.59 -8.49 6.12
C ILE A 105 5.08 -9.26 7.32
N ALA A 106 5.38 -8.56 8.40
CA ALA A 106 5.86 -9.19 9.63
C ALA A 106 4.77 -10.11 10.22
N PRO A 107 5.17 -11.21 10.87
CA PRO A 107 4.20 -12.08 11.54
C PRO A 107 3.39 -11.30 12.55
N GLY A 108 2.10 -11.61 12.63
CA GLY A 108 1.20 -10.93 13.57
C GLY A 108 0.75 -9.56 13.11
N SER A 109 1.05 -9.19 11.89
CA SER A 109 0.63 -7.91 11.35
C SER A 109 -0.89 -7.82 11.22
N PRO A 110 -1.48 -6.66 11.49
CA PRO A 110 -2.93 -6.48 11.26
C PRO A 110 -3.31 -6.39 9.79
N TYR A 111 -2.35 -6.25 8.90
CA TYR A 111 -2.62 -6.18 7.46
C TYR A 111 -2.66 -7.57 6.83
N LYS A 112 -3.47 -7.70 5.80
CA LYS A 112 -3.54 -8.91 4.98
C LYS A 112 -3.24 -8.55 3.54
N VAL A 113 -2.45 -9.38 2.85
CA VAL A 113 -2.14 -9.17 1.43
C VAL A 113 -3.24 -9.76 0.57
N VAL A 114 -3.70 -8.98 -0.40
CA VAL A 114 -4.63 -9.43 -1.42
C VAL A 114 -4.00 -9.14 -2.78
N TRP A 115 -3.83 -10.19 -3.57
CA TRP A 115 -3.23 -10.05 -4.88
C TRP A 115 -4.31 -9.89 -5.93
N ASN A 116 -4.22 -8.80 -6.66
CA ASN A 116 -5.17 -8.50 -7.72
C ASN A 116 -4.64 -9.11 -9.02
N LYS A 117 -5.18 -10.26 -9.39
CA LYS A 117 -4.69 -11.00 -10.53
C LYS A 117 -4.81 -10.24 -11.85
N GLU A 118 -5.87 -9.48 -11.98
CA GLU A 118 -6.08 -8.78 -13.23
C GLU A 118 -5.11 -7.65 -13.43
N ALA A 119 -4.88 -6.90 -12.37
CA ALA A 119 -3.93 -5.81 -12.44
C ALA A 119 -2.51 -6.32 -12.53
N ALA A 120 -2.26 -7.53 -12.03
CA ALA A 120 -0.93 -8.11 -12.02
C ALA A 120 -0.58 -8.85 -13.29
N ARG A 121 -1.39 -8.75 -14.32
CA ARG A 121 -1.11 -9.40 -15.55
C ARG A 121 0.18 -8.91 -16.12
N PRO A 122 1.15 -9.79 -16.23
CA PRO A 122 2.49 -9.29 -16.54
C PRO A 122 2.59 -8.87 -17.95
N LYS A 123 2.88 -7.64 -18.14
CA LYS A 123 3.45 -7.20 -19.37
C LYS A 123 4.72 -7.91 -19.66
N LEU A 124 5.32 -8.45 -18.64
CA LEU A 124 6.56 -9.15 -18.73
C LEU A 124 6.45 -10.47 -19.41
N GLN A 125 5.27 -10.91 -19.68
CA GLN A 125 5.08 -12.19 -20.33
C GLN A 125 5.28 -12.16 -21.80
N LYS A 126 5.85 -11.18 -22.30
CA LYS A 126 6.11 -11.20 -23.72
C LYS A 126 7.27 -12.02 -24.09
#